data_84fac0e74be3d161c4223e152f7e3a2d
#
_entry.id   84fac0e74be3d161c4223e152f7e3a2d
#
_cell.length_a   1.000
_cell.length_b   1.000
_cell.length_c   1.000
_cell.angle_alpha   90.00
_cell.angle_beta   90.00
_cell.angle_gamma   90.00
#
_symmetry.space_group_name_H-M   'P 1'
#
loop_
_entity.id
_entity.type
_entity.pdbx_description
1 polymer ?
#
loop_
_entity_poly.entity_id
_entity_poly.type
_entity_poly.pdbx_seq_one_letter_code
_entity_poly.pdbx_strand_id
1 'polypeptide(L)'
;MLVKDFYKIDGKEAQADGSVLYSVSLNAAHDVYKGHFPERPITPGVCNIQMIKELAEDSSSRSLTLTSISRCRLTAMVTPNDSPVLNVKVQWDAADSNKLAATIYYGDTTYMTLSGTVADRLA
;
A
#
# COMPACT_ATOMS: atom_id res chain seq x y z
N MET A 1 -13.95 1.60 7.11
CA MET A 1 -12.58 1.32 6.65
C MET A 1 -11.62 2.34 7.23
N LEU A 2 -10.52 1.89 7.76
CA LEU A 2 -9.50 2.77 8.34
C LEU A 2 -8.92 3.75 7.33
N VAL A 3 -8.90 3.38 6.07
CA VAL A 3 -8.22 4.17 5.04
C VAL A 3 -9.16 4.85 4.08
N LYS A 4 -10.45 4.91 4.37
CA LYS A 4 -11.37 5.69 3.57
C LYS A 4 -10.90 7.14 3.54
N ASP A 5 -10.78 7.73 2.35
CA ASP A 5 -10.29 9.08 2.15
C ASP A 5 -8.84 9.31 2.60
N PHE A 6 -8.11 8.23 2.87
CA PHE A 6 -6.70 8.30 3.26
C PHE A 6 -5.80 8.62 2.07
N TYR A 7 -6.11 8.03 0.94
CA TYR A 7 -5.36 8.23 -0.30
C TYR A 7 -6.29 8.18 -1.50
N LYS A 8 -5.74 8.59 -2.63
CA LYS A 8 -6.43 8.57 -3.91
C LYS A 8 -5.50 7.95 -4.95
N ILE A 9 -6.04 7.10 -5.82
CA ILE A 9 -5.28 6.55 -6.95
C ILE A 9 -5.25 7.59 -8.07
N ASP A 10 -4.06 8.09 -8.39
CA ASP A 10 -3.86 9.06 -9.47
C ASP A 10 -3.51 8.39 -10.79
N GLY A 11 -2.89 7.21 -10.74
CA GLY A 11 -2.50 6.48 -11.92
C GLY A 11 -2.34 4.99 -11.65
N LYS A 12 -2.49 4.20 -12.71
CA LYS A 12 -2.37 2.74 -12.66
C LYS A 12 -1.77 2.29 -13.97
N GLU A 13 -0.68 1.52 -13.91
CA GLU A 13 0.01 1.07 -15.11
C GLU A 13 0.42 -0.40 -14.95
N ALA A 14 -0.11 -1.25 -15.85
CA ALA A 14 0.29 -2.65 -15.91
C ALA A 14 1.70 -2.74 -16.50
N GLN A 15 2.58 -3.50 -15.86
CA GLN A 15 3.95 -3.70 -16.30
C GLN A 15 4.09 -4.99 -17.11
N ALA A 16 5.16 -5.08 -17.90
CA ALA A 16 5.42 -6.24 -18.74
C ALA A 16 5.63 -7.52 -17.92
N ASP A 17 6.09 -7.40 -16.67
CA ASP A 17 6.33 -8.54 -15.78
C ASP A 17 5.09 -9.01 -15.04
N GLY A 18 3.92 -8.41 -15.32
CA GLY A 18 2.66 -8.75 -14.66
C GLY A 18 2.39 -7.95 -13.39
N SER A 19 3.32 -7.15 -12.92
CA SER A 19 3.08 -6.26 -11.78
C SER A 19 2.24 -5.07 -12.21
N VAL A 20 1.66 -4.38 -11.24
CA VAL A 20 0.91 -3.13 -11.47
C VAL A 20 1.54 -2.03 -10.64
N LEU A 21 1.84 -0.93 -11.29
CA LEU A 21 2.40 0.25 -10.65
C LEU A 21 1.31 1.29 -10.43
N TYR A 22 1.11 1.68 -9.18
CA TYR A 22 0.15 2.71 -8.81
C TYR A 22 0.87 4.00 -8.45
N SER A 23 0.27 5.12 -8.83
CA SER A 23 0.62 6.43 -8.29
C SER A 23 -0.52 6.86 -7.40
N VAL A 24 -0.22 7.20 -6.16
CA VAL A 24 -1.24 7.58 -5.18
C VAL A 24 -0.88 8.91 -4.54
N SER A 25 -1.91 9.67 -4.15
CA SER A 25 -1.76 10.90 -3.37
C SER A 25 -2.34 10.67 -1.99
N LEU A 26 -1.60 11.05 -0.96
CA LEU A 26 -2.04 10.95 0.42
C LEU A 26 -2.87 12.18 0.80
N ASN A 27 -3.87 11.97 1.63
CA ASN A 27 -4.68 13.05 2.19
C ASN A 27 -4.12 13.45 3.55
N ALA A 28 -3.35 14.54 3.58
CA ALA A 28 -2.73 15.03 4.81
C ALA A 28 -3.75 15.50 5.85
N ALA A 29 -4.99 15.75 5.43
CA ALA A 29 -6.07 16.17 6.34
C ALA A 29 -6.83 14.98 6.95
N HIS A 30 -6.43 13.73 6.62
CA HIS A 30 -7.12 12.56 7.15
C HIS A 30 -7.01 12.48 8.67
N ASP A 31 -8.11 12.03 9.31
CA ASP A 31 -8.18 11.98 10.78
C ASP A 31 -7.12 11.08 11.42
N VAL A 32 -6.57 10.11 10.70
CA VAL A 32 -5.53 9.23 11.21
C VAL A 32 -4.31 10.00 11.71
N TYR A 33 -4.03 11.15 11.12
CA TYR A 33 -2.87 11.96 11.51
C TYR A 33 -3.11 12.77 12.78
N LYS A 34 -4.36 12.99 13.17
CA LYS A 34 -4.69 13.80 14.36
C LYS A 34 -4.33 13.11 15.67
N GLY A 35 -4.45 11.79 15.69
CA GLY A 35 -4.13 11.00 16.87
C GLY A 35 -2.74 10.39 16.88
N HIS A 36 -1.91 10.69 15.85
CA HIS A 36 -0.62 10.05 15.65
C HIS A 36 0.39 11.10 15.25
N PHE A 37 1.16 11.60 16.24
CA PHE A 37 2.14 12.67 16.07
C PHE A 37 1.55 13.92 15.41
N PRO A 38 0.58 14.61 16.06
CA PRO A 38 -0.16 15.71 15.42
C PRO A 38 0.71 16.89 14.98
N GLU A 39 1.84 17.12 15.64
CA GLU A 39 2.77 18.19 15.26
C GLU A 39 3.62 17.82 14.04
N ARG A 40 3.83 16.53 13.81
CA ARG A 40 4.60 16.00 12.70
C ARG A 40 3.91 14.75 12.18
N PRO A 41 2.95 14.90 11.25
CA PRO A 41 2.17 13.75 10.79
C PRO A 41 3.06 12.66 10.19
N ILE A 42 2.89 11.45 10.69
CA ILE A 42 3.57 10.26 10.19
C ILE A 42 2.50 9.22 9.89
N THR A 43 2.58 8.61 8.72
CA THR A 43 1.63 7.57 8.35
C THR A 43 1.88 6.31 9.18
N PRO A 44 0.86 5.82 9.92
CA PRO A 44 1.02 4.54 10.63
C PRO A 44 1.29 3.38 9.66
N GLY A 45 2.16 2.46 10.07
CA GLY A 45 2.48 1.29 9.24
C GLY A 45 1.26 0.46 8.87
N VAL A 46 0.29 0.34 9.79
CA VAL A 46 -0.95 -0.39 9.53
C VAL A 46 -1.76 0.23 8.39
N CYS A 47 -1.72 1.55 8.23
CA CYS A 47 -2.39 2.23 7.11
C CYS A 47 -1.69 1.91 5.78
N ASN A 48 -0.37 1.83 5.78
CA ASN A 48 0.38 1.43 4.59
C ASN A 48 0.04 0.01 4.17
N ILE A 49 -0.07 -0.91 5.13
CA ILE A 49 -0.43 -2.30 4.88
C ILE A 49 -1.85 -2.38 4.32
N GLN A 50 -2.79 -1.63 4.89
CA GLN A 50 -4.16 -1.62 4.41
C GLN A 50 -4.25 -1.05 2.98
N MET A 51 -3.48 -0.01 2.68
CA MET A 51 -3.40 0.55 1.34
C MET A 51 -2.90 -0.50 0.34
N ILE A 52 -1.84 -1.22 0.68
CA ILE A 52 -1.31 -2.30 -0.17
C ILE A 52 -2.39 -3.36 -0.43
N LYS A 53 -3.11 -3.76 0.60
CA LYS A 53 -4.18 -4.76 0.47
C LYS A 53 -5.27 -4.27 -0.47
N GLU A 54 -5.68 -3.01 -0.36
CA GLU A 54 -6.70 -2.44 -1.24
C GLU A 54 -6.24 -2.33 -2.68
N LEU A 55 -4.97 -1.95 -2.90
CA LEU A 55 -4.41 -1.91 -4.25
C LEU A 55 -4.27 -3.32 -4.84
N ALA A 56 -3.97 -4.30 -4.00
CA ALA A 56 -3.95 -5.70 -4.42
C ALA A 56 -5.34 -6.17 -4.85
N GLU A 57 -6.37 -5.77 -4.12
CA GLU A 57 -7.75 -6.06 -4.52
C GLU A 57 -8.10 -5.42 -5.86
N ASP A 58 -7.69 -4.16 -6.05
CA ASP A 58 -7.91 -3.46 -7.30
C ASP A 58 -7.19 -4.15 -8.47
N SER A 59 -5.94 -4.55 -8.28
CA SER A 59 -5.14 -5.15 -9.34
C SER A 59 -5.63 -6.52 -9.76
N SER A 60 -6.25 -7.27 -8.84
CA SER A 60 -6.70 -8.64 -9.08
C SER A 60 -8.21 -8.75 -9.33
N SER A 61 -8.96 -7.67 -9.10
CA SER A 61 -10.42 -7.67 -9.13
C SER A 61 -11.04 -8.69 -8.16
N ARG A 62 -10.36 -8.90 -7.05
CA ARG A 62 -10.78 -9.87 -6.01
C ARG A 62 -10.95 -9.14 -4.69
N SER A 63 -11.91 -9.61 -3.87
CA SER A 63 -11.99 -9.21 -2.47
C SER A 63 -11.07 -10.11 -1.66
N LEU A 64 -10.12 -9.53 -0.93
CA LEU A 64 -9.03 -10.27 -0.33
C LEU A 64 -8.95 -10.05 1.18
N THR A 65 -8.48 -11.08 1.87
CA THR A 65 -8.01 -11.02 3.25
C THR A 65 -6.52 -11.32 3.24
N LEU A 66 -5.73 -10.50 3.92
CA LEU A 66 -4.31 -10.77 4.11
C LEU A 66 -4.18 -11.82 5.22
N THR A 67 -3.76 -13.03 4.85
CA THR A 67 -3.75 -14.16 5.78
C THR A 67 -2.44 -14.34 6.53
N SER A 68 -1.32 -13.93 5.91
CA SER A 68 -0.03 -13.93 6.59
C SER A 68 0.89 -12.90 5.96
N ILE A 69 1.82 -12.41 6.78
CA ILE A 69 2.89 -11.54 6.33
C ILE A 69 4.19 -12.28 6.61
N SER A 70 4.90 -12.68 5.54
CA SER A 70 6.19 -13.37 5.68
C SER A 70 7.32 -12.37 5.88
N ARG A 71 7.19 -11.16 5.36
CA ARG A 71 8.16 -10.09 5.52
C ARG A 71 7.46 -8.74 5.43
N CYS A 72 7.78 -7.85 6.36
CA CYS A 72 7.36 -6.46 6.30
C CYS A 72 8.50 -5.61 6.84
N ARG A 73 9.04 -4.72 6.02
CA ARG A 73 10.10 -3.81 6.41
C ARG A 73 9.66 -2.38 6.16
N LEU A 74 9.64 -1.60 7.21
CA LEU A 74 9.44 -0.15 7.13
C LEU A 74 10.82 0.49 7.17
N THR A 75 11.29 0.97 6.02
CA THR A 75 12.65 1.48 5.87
C THR A 75 12.75 3.00 5.97
N ALA A 76 11.62 3.69 5.79
CA ALA A 76 11.54 5.13 5.98
C ALA A 76 10.11 5.48 6.37
N MET A 77 9.94 6.58 7.10
CA MET A 77 8.63 7.03 7.52
C MET A 77 7.95 7.83 6.42
N VAL A 78 6.68 7.55 6.19
CA VAL A 78 5.87 8.31 5.25
C VAL A 78 5.25 9.49 5.98
N THR A 79 5.60 10.69 5.54
CA THR A 79 5.05 11.93 6.10
C THR A 79 4.28 12.64 4.99
N PRO A 80 2.95 12.83 5.15
CA PRO A 80 2.12 13.33 4.04
C PRO A 80 2.46 14.75 3.62
N ASN A 81 3.08 15.54 4.50
CA ASN A 81 3.49 16.89 4.17
C ASN A 81 4.76 16.92 3.31
N ASP A 82 5.68 15.98 3.55
CA ASP A 82 6.95 15.91 2.82
C ASP A 82 6.86 14.99 1.59
N SER A 83 5.99 13.98 1.67
CA SER A 83 5.85 12.95 0.64
C SER A 83 4.37 12.72 0.34
N PRO A 84 3.67 13.71 -0.26
CA PRO A 84 2.24 13.56 -0.52
C PRO A 84 1.92 12.59 -1.65
N VAL A 85 2.89 12.27 -2.50
CA VAL A 85 2.71 11.36 -3.63
C VAL A 85 3.63 10.17 -3.44
N LEU A 86 3.12 8.97 -3.66
CA LEU A 86 3.88 7.73 -3.54
C LEU A 86 3.63 6.85 -4.75
N ASN A 87 4.60 6.00 -5.04
CA ASN A 87 4.44 4.90 -5.98
C ASN A 87 4.29 3.61 -5.18
N VAL A 88 3.35 2.77 -5.58
CA VAL A 88 3.15 1.45 -4.98
C VAL A 88 3.17 0.41 -6.08
N LYS A 89 4.14 -0.48 -6.02
CA LYS A 89 4.23 -1.59 -6.96
C LYS A 89 3.63 -2.83 -6.32
N VAL A 90 2.63 -3.41 -6.97
CA VAL A 90 1.97 -4.63 -6.52
C VAL A 90 2.36 -5.75 -7.47
N GLN A 91 2.94 -6.82 -6.93
CA GLN A 91 3.43 -7.94 -7.73
C GLN A 91 2.87 -9.25 -7.21
N TRP A 92 2.31 -10.04 -8.11
CA TRP A 92 1.80 -11.36 -7.81
C TRP A 92 2.81 -12.40 -8.23
N ASP A 93 2.90 -13.49 -7.45
CA ASP A 93 3.77 -14.61 -7.81
C ASP A 93 3.21 -15.29 -9.05
N ALA A 94 4.08 -15.63 -10.00
CA ALA A 94 3.65 -16.23 -11.27
C ALA A 94 3.08 -17.64 -11.08
N ALA A 95 3.50 -18.34 -10.04
CA ALA A 95 3.06 -19.72 -9.77
C ALA A 95 1.95 -19.80 -8.73
N ASP A 96 1.72 -18.73 -7.95
CA ASP A 96 0.74 -18.73 -6.86
C ASP A 96 0.03 -17.39 -6.80
N SER A 97 -1.22 -17.34 -7.25
CA SER A 97 -2.02 -16.12 -7.27
C SER A 97 -2.41 -15.60 -5.88
N ASN A 98 -2.05 -16.31 -4.82
CA ASN A 98 -2.28 -15.89 -3.45
C ASN A 98 -1.01 -15.36 -2.77
N LYS A 99 0.11 -15.35 -3.45
CA LYS A 99 1.35 -14.74 -2.94
C LYS A 99 1.54 -13.35 -3.52
N LEU A 100 1.74 -12.40 -2.63
CA LEU A 100 1.80 -10.98 -2.93
C LEU A 100 3.11 -10.39 -2.45
N ALA A 101 3.70 -9.54 -3.28
CA ALA A 101 4.80 -8.67 -2.87
C ALA A 101 4.47 -7.24 -3.26
N ALA A 102 4.81 -6.29 -2.41
CA ALA A 102 4.55 -4.89 -2.70
C ALA A 102 5.67 -4.01 -2.16
N THR A 103 5.88 -2.90 -2.84
CA THR A 103 6.87 -1.89 -2.45
C THR A 103 6.23 -0.52 -2.53
N ILE A 104 6.37 0.26 -1.46
CA ILE A 104 6.00 1.68 -1.45
C ILE A 104 7.29 2.47 -1.56
N TYR A 105 7.38 3.33 -2.58
CA TYR A 105 8.58 4.12 -2.84
C TYR A 105 8.24 5.42 -3.55
N TYR A 106 9.20 6.33 -3.58
CA TYR A 106 9.15 7.49 -4.46
C TYR A 106 10.58 7.92 -4.77
N GLY A 107 10.90 8.05 -6.06
CA GLY A 107 12.26 8.33 -6.49
C GLY A 107 13.21 7.25 -5.99
N ASP A 108 14.26 7.65 -5.30
CA ASP A 108 15.27 6.72 -4.78
C ASP A 108 14.97 6.24 -3.35
N THR A 109 13.86 6.69 -2.76
CA THR A 109 13.51 6.32 -1.39
C THR A 109 12.48 5.21 -1.38
N THR A 110 12.81 4.10 -0.72
CA THR A 110 11.86 3.03 -0.41
C THR A 110 11.35 3.22 1.01
N TYR A 111 10.03 3.24 1.16
CA TYR A 111 9.39 3.42 2.46
C TYR A 111 9.02 2.10 3.11
N MET A 112 8.49 1.17 2.35
CA MET A 112 8.05 -0.13 2.88
C MET A 112 8.15 -1.20 1.82
N THR A 113 8.57 -2.41 2.23
CA THR A 113 8.43 -3.62 1.43
C THR A 113 7.61 -4.62 2.22
N LEU A 114 6.74 -5.35 1.53
CA LEU A 114 5.86 -6.34 2.14
C LEU A 114 5.77 -7.56 1.26
N SER A 115 5.85 -8.73 1.87
CA SER A 115 5.55 -10.01 1.22
C SER A 115 4.61 -10.79 2.11
N GLY A 116 3.60 -11.40 1.52
CA GLY A 116 2.62 -12.13 2.29
C GLY A 116 1.72 -12.98 1.42
N THR A 117 0.74 -13.59 2.05
CA THR A 117 -0.29 -14.38 1.38
C THR A 117 -1.67 -13.80 1.64
N VAL A 118 -2.54 -14.03 0.67
CA VAL A 118 -3.93 -13.58 0.74
C VAL A 118 -4.85 -14.75 0.46
N ALA A 119 -6.11 -14.59 0.80
CA ALA A 119 -7.17 -15.51 0.44
C ALA A 119 -8.39 -14.71 0.01
N ASP A 120 -9.25 -15.30 -0.78
CA ASP A 120 -10.51 -14.65 -1.15
C ASP A 120 -11.36 -14.45 0.10
N ARG A 121 -11.85 -13.23 0.29
CA ARG A 121 -12.72 -12.92 1.40
C ARG A 121 -14.12 -13.47 1.11
N LEU A 122 -14.60 -14.29 2.03
CA LEU A 122 -15.96 -14.81 1.92
C LEU A 122 -16.96 -13.69 2.17
N ALA A 123 -17.94 -13.60 1.29
CA ALA A 123 -18.98 -12.59 1.40
C ALA A 123 -19.95 -12.94 2.52
#